data_02e19f104d769dd7e3bed83383300456
#
_entry.id   02e19f104d769dd7e3bed83383300456
#
_cell.length_a   1.000
_cell.length_b   1.000
_cell.length_c   1.000
_cell.angle_alpha   90.00
_cell.angle_beta   90.00
_cell.angle_gamma   90.00
#
_symmetry.space_group_name_H-M   'P 1'
#
loop_
_entity.id
_entity.type
_entity.pdbx_description
1 polymer ?
#
loop_
_entity_poly.entity_id
_entity_poly.type
_entity_poly.pdbx_seq_one_letter_code
_entity_poly.pdbx_strand_id
1 'polypeptide(L)'
;MEKQLKLNYKNTFFIGLAFFAILMLWQVYNTYCPLILKDLLESSFEGDADKLTYVIGIIMAMDNLVALIIMPIFGTLSDKTNTKWGKRMPYILIGMLASALIFPFIAVFFILDSLVGVIIVMALVLVIMQGYRSPAVALMPDVTPKPLRSSANGIINLVGYIGAIIAGALAMVFKKNDANSDNLVYLWPFIISAVCMLVAMIILKFKINEPKLLEETKDDVELGEKLSQSIEEIKEDKPLSKKDVTNLIIILVAVFFWFMAFNAIETFNSLFCRDVLGSEGIHGTFTIILTVSSIISFVLLSGLANKIGRKWTIVLGLILLVVGIGLMALFTFILREQIESYVWVIYLLTVIIGIGWALVNINSYPMIVEMANKSNVGKFTGYYYTASMIAQTATPILVGLIMSFNDAGLKLLYIYSLITMILALVVFMFVVERRDLNKKKEKKGILENLGDLD
;
A
#
# COMPACT_ATOMS: atom_id res chain seq x y z
N MET A 1 11.30 39.41 -11.42
CA MET A 1 11.79 38.07 -11.08
C MET A 1 10.56 37.20 -10.85
N GLU A 2 10.33 36.18 -11.68
CA GLU A 2 9.27 35.20 -11.43
C GLU A 2 9.58 34.49 -10.11
N LYS A 3 8.62 34.48 -9.19
CA LYS A 3 8.76 33.81 -7.90
C LYS A 3 8.90 32.30 -8.16
N GLN A 4 10.09 31.74 -7.94
CA GLN A 4 10.29 30.30 -8.03
C GLN A 4 9.57 29.59 -6.87
N LEU A 5 8.64 28.69 -7.21
CA LEU A 5 8.01 27.82 -6.23
C LEU A 5 9.05 26.88 -5.60
N LYS A 6 9.06 26.76 -4.27
CA LYS A 6 9.98 25.90 -3.54
C LYS A 6 9.21 25.00 -2.57
N LEU A 7 9.52 23.71 -2.56
CA LEU A 7 8.95 22.77 -1.61
C LEU A 7 9.53 23.01 -0.20
N ASN A 8 8.64 23.08 0.79
CA ASN A 8 9.05 23.10 2.19
C ASN A 8 9.26 21.66 2.70
N TYR A 9 10.46 21.11 2.46
CA TYR A 9 10.84 19.75 2.84
C TYR A 9 10.57 19.43 4.32
N LYS A 10 10.79 20.42 5.22
CA LYS A 10 10.62 20.23 6.66
C LYS A 10 9.15 20.01 7.02
N ASN A 11 8.26 20.85 6.52
CA ASN A 11 6.82 20.70 6.79
C ASN A 11 6.26 19.44 6.13
N THR A 12 6.69 19.14 4.90
CA THR A 12 6.31 17.92 4.18
C THR A 12 6.72 16.67 4.96
N PHE A 13 7.95 16.63 5.51
CA PHE A 13 8.43 15.54 6.35
C PHE A 13 7.53 15.34 7.60
N PHE A 14 7.17 16.43 8.31
CA PHE A 14 6.32 16.31 9.48
C PHE A 14 4.88 15.89 9.13
N ILE A 15 4.33 16.34 8.00
CA ILE A 15 3.04 15.84 7.50
C ILE A 15 3.13 14.33 7.23
N GLY A 16 4.27 13.85 6.74
CA GLY A 16 4.56 12.43 6.53
C GLY A 16 4.45 11.56 7.78
N LEU A 17 4.51 12.13 9.00
CA LEU A 17 4.32 11.36 10.24
C LEU A 17 2.91 10.76 10.39
N ALA A 18 1.91 11.34 9.75
CA ALA A 18 0.58 10.72 9.66
C ALA A 18 0.64 9.44 8.80
N PHE A 19 1.38 9.47 7.70
CA PHE A 19 1.61 8.29 6.85
C PHE A 19 2.46 7.23 7.53
N PHE A 20 3.47 7.63 8.31
CA PHE A 20 4.24 6.73 9.17
C PHE A 20 3.30 5.93 10.09
N ALA A 21 2.37 6.61 10.77
CA ALA A 21 1.43 5.95 11.68
C ALA A 21 0.48 5.01 10.92
N ILE A 22 -0.03 5.42 9.75
CA ILE A 22 -0.91 4.62 8.91
C ILE A 22 -0.19 3.34 8.43
N LEU A 23 0.99 3.47 7.83
CA LEU A 23 1.70 2.32 7.26
C LEU A 23 2.25 1.39 8.35
N MET A 24 2.65 1.92 9.50
CA MET A 24 3.07 1.10 10.64
C MET A 24 1.91 0.26 11.18
N LEU A 25 0.74 0.88 11.43
CA LEU A 25 -0.47 0.19 11.88
C LEU A 25 -0.87 -0.87 10.85
N TRP A 26 -0.96 -0.48 9.57
CA TRP A 26 -1.37 -1.39 8.50
C TRP A 26 -0.45 -2.62 8.39
N GLN A 27 0.87 -2.39 8.44
CA GLN A 27 1.82 -3.50 8.32
C GLN A 27 1.77 -4.45 9.52
N VAL A 28 1.64 -3.93 10.76
CA VAL A 28 1.46 -4.77 11.96
C VAL A 28 0.12 -5.53 11.88
N TYR A 29 -0.95 -4.86 11.45
CA TYR A 29 -2.26 -5.48 11.25
C TYR A 29 -2.17 -6.64 10.23
N ASN A 30 -1.63 -6.41 9.03
CA ASN A 30 -1.49 -7.43 8.00
C ASN A 30 -0.54 -8.58 8.39
N THR A 31 0.43 -8.31 9.25
CA THR A 31 1.35 -9.33 9.74
C THR A 31 0.70 -10.24 10.77
N TYR A 32 0.09 -9.66 11.81
CA TYR A 32 -0.34 -10.42 12.99
C TYR A 32 -1.80 -10.83 12.98
N CYS A 33 -2.71 -10.05 12.35
CA CYS A 33 -4.12 -10.41 12.39
C CYS A 33 -4.45 -11.74 11.71
N PRO A 34 -3.86 -12.11 10.55
CA PRO A 34 -4.08 -13.43 9.99
C PRO A 34 -3.60 -14.58 10.91
N LEU A 35 -2.44 -14.38 11.59
CA LEU A 35 -1.90 -15.34 12.55
C LEU A 35 -2.83 -15.51 13.76
N ILE A 36 -3.27 -14.40 14.36
CA ILE A 36 -4.21 -14.36 15.48
C ILE A 36 -5.53 -15.03 15.11
N LEU A 37 -6.08 -14.69 13.95
CA LEU A 37 -7.34 -15.27 13.48
C LEU A 37 -7.22 -16.78 13.28
N LYS A 38 -6.12 -17.28 12.71
CA LYS A 38 -5.90 -18.71 12.53
C LYS A 38 -5.83 -19.42 13.87
N ASP A 39 -5.03 -18.93 14.83
CA ASP A 39 -4.89 -19.52 16.16
C ASP A 39 -6.23 -19.57 16.90
N LEU A 40 -7.05 -18.51 16.84
CA LEU A 40 -8.38 -18.46 17.46
C LEU A 40 -9.42 -19.34 16.75
N LEU A 41 -9.31 -19.52 15.46
CA LEU A 41 -10.17 -20.45 14.73
C LEU A 41 -9.82 -21.90 15.08
N GLU A 42 -8.53 -22.22 15.25
CA GLU A 42 -8.06 -23.52 15.71
C GLU A 42 -8.56 -23.86 17.12
N SER A 43 -8.55 -22.87 18.05
CA SER A 43 -9.03 -23.07 19.42
C SER A 43 -10.55 -23.13 19.52
N SER A 44 -11.29 -22.42 18.65
CA SER A 44 -12.75 -22.27 18.74
C SER A 44 -13.54 -23.35 18.00
N PHE A 45 -12.94 -24.01 17.02
CA PHE A 45 -13.62 -24.99 16.17
C PHE A 45 -12.90 -26.35 16.20
N GLU A 46 -13.62 -27.41 16.60
CA GLU A 46 -13.15 -28.79 16.46
C GLU A 46 -13.12 -29.18 14.98
N GLY A 47 -11.97 -28.96 14.31
CA GLY A 47 -11.82 -29.30 12.90
C GLY A 47 -10.51 -28.83 12.31
N ASP A 48 -10.35 -29.08 11.02
CA ASP A 48 -9.20 -28.68 10.25
C ASP A 48 -9.25 -27.14 10.00
N ALA A 49 -8.43 -26.39 10.73
CA ALA A 49 -8.38 -24.92 10.61
C ALA A 49 -7.93 -24.45 9.22
N ASP A 50 -7.23 -25.28 8.47
CA ASP A 50 -6.88 -24.97 7.10
C ASP A 50 -8.13 -24.81 6.22
N LYS A 51 -9.22 -25.53 6.53
CA LYS A 51 -10.51 -25.36 5.87
C LYS A 51 -11.22 -24.06 6.22
N LEU A 52 -10.74 -23.32 7.23
CA LEU A 52 -11.30 -22.03 7.65
C LEU A 52 -10.49 -20.83 7.13
N THR A 53 -9.47 -21.05 6.30
CA THR A 53 -8.64 -19.96 5.71
C THR A 53 -9.50 -18.95 4.92
N TYR A 54 -10.63 -19.36 4.34
CA TYR A 54 -11.55 -18.44 3.68
C TYR A 54 -12.21 -17.46 4.66
N VAL A 55 -12.43 -17.85 5.92
CA VAL A 55 -12.98 -16.97 6.96
C VAL A 55 -11.98 -15.86 7.26
N ILE A 56 -10.68 -16.20 7.37
CA ILE A 56 -9.61 -15.23 7.51
C ILE A 56 -9.63 -14.26 6.31
N GLY A 57 -9.76 -14.80 5.09
CA GLY A 57 -9.86 -14.01 3.88
C GLY A 57 -11.03 -13.03 3.87
N ILE A 58 -12.21 -13.45 4.32
CA ILE A 58 -13.40 -12.58 4.44
C ILE A 58 -13.15 -11.46 5.45
N ILE A 59 -12.61 -11.78 6.64
CA ILE A 59 -12.35 -10.79 7.68
C ILE A 59 -11.29 -9.79 7.21
N MET A 60 -10.22 -10.24 6.56
CA MET A 60 -9.17 -9.36 6.04
C MET A 60 -9.66 -8.48 4.86
N ALA A 61 -10.59 -8.98 4.04
CA ALA A 61 -11.19 -8.20 2.95
C ALA A 61 -12.05 -7.03 3.46
N MET A 62 -12.54 -7.07 4.70
CA MET A 62 -13.35 -6.00 5.30
C MET A 62 -12.61 -4.66 5.34
N ASP A 63 -11.27 -4.66 5.41
CA ASP A 63 -10.46 -3.44 5.38
C ASP A 63 -10.76 -2.59 4.13
N ASN A 64 -10.72 -3.19 2.96
CA ASN A 64 -10.98 -2.49 1.70
C ASN A 64 -12.45 -2.04 1.56
N LEU A 65 -13.41 -2.84 2.08
CA LEU A 65 -14.81 -2.46 2.11
C LEU A 65 -15.07 -1.28 3.03
N VAL A 66 -14.46 -1.27 4.23
CA VAL A 66 -14.53 -0.16 5.17
C VAL A 66 -13.91 1.12 4.56
N ALA A 67 -12.76 0.99 3.89
CA ALA A 67 -12.10 2.11 3.21
C ALA A 67 -13.01 2.77 2.18
N LEU A 68 -13.69 1.96 1.34
CA LEU A 68 -14.58 2.44 0.29
C LEU A 68 -15.71 3.34 0.82
N ILE A 69 -16.21 3.04 2.02
CA ILE A 69 -17.32 3.78 2.65
C ILE A 69 -16.80 4.94 3.49
N ILE A 70 -15.83 4.68 4.35
CA ILE A 70 -15.39 5.62 5.38
C ILE A 70 -14.55 6.78 4.81
N MET A 71 -13.65 6.50 3.86
CA MET A 71 -12.78 7.54 3.31
C MET A 71 -13.54 8.71 2.65
N PRO A 72 -14.54 8.52 1.77
CA PRO A 72 -15.31 9.62 1.20
C PRO A 72 -16.10 10.41 2.25
N ILE A 73 -16.66 9.72 3.25
CA ILE A 73 -17.42 10.36 4.34
C ILE A 73 -16.50 11.30 5.14
N PHE A 74 -15.38 10.80 5.63
CA PHE A 74 -14.46 11.62 6.43
C PHE A 74 -13.70 12.65 5.60
N GLY A 75 -13.45 12.39 4.32
CA GLY A 75 -12.96 13.39 3.38
C GLY A 75 -13.90 14.59 3.32
N THR A 76 -15.20 14.33 3.03
CA THR A 76 -16.22 15.38 2.94
C THR A 76 -16.45 16.09 4.27
N LEU A 77 -16.45 15.35 5.40
CA LEU A 77 -16.60 15.94 6.73
C LEU A 77 -15.43 16.88 7.04
N SER A 78 -14.21 16.46 6.76
CA SER A 78 -13.03 17.29 7.02
C SER A 78 -12.98 18.53 6.12
N ASP A 79 -13.51 18.47 4.88
CA ASP A 79 -13.64 19.65 4.00
C ASP A 79 -14.54 20.73 4.58
N LYS A 80 -15.63 20.33 5.27
CA LYS A 80 -16.62 21.23 5.88
C LYS A 80 -16.23 21.70 7.28
N THR A 81 -15.20 21.12 7.87
CA THR A 81 -14.77 21.43 9.23
C THR A 81 -13.96 22.72 9.25
N ASN A 82 -14.23 23.57 10.24
CA ASN A 82 -13.45 24.77 10.52
C ASN A 82 -13.21 24.90 12.02
N THR A 83 -11.97 24.58 12.45
CA THR A 83 -11.59 24.64 13.87
C THR A 83 -10.32 25.45 14.07
N LYS A 84 -10.01 25.77 15.35
CA LYS A 84 -8.74 26.43 15.71
C LYS A 84 -7.49 25.60 15.32
N TRP A 85 -7.64 24.30 15.09
CA TRP A 85 -6.54 23.41 14.67
C TRP A 85 -6.49 23.24 13.14
N GLY A 86 -7.45 23.81 12.40
CA GLY A 86 -7.63 23.65 10.96
C GLY A 86 -8.79 22.74 10.61
N LYS A 87 -8.86 22.32 9.35
CA LYS A 87 -9.93 21.44 8.83
C LYS A 87 -9.53 19.96 8.87
N ARG A 88 -8.23 19.62 8.67
CA ARG A 88 -7.71 18.23 8.59
C ARG A 88 -7.13 17.76 9.91
N MET A 89 -6.34 18.59 10.59
CA MET A 89 -5.60 18.22 11.80
C MET A 89 -6.48 17.66 12.94
N PRO A 90 -7.71 18.12 13.21
CA PRO A 90 -8.54 17.49 14.24
C PRO A 90 -8.80 16.01 14.00
N TYR A 91 -9.14 15.64 12.76
CA TYR A 91 -9.39 14.24 12.38
C TYR A 91 -8.12 13.39 12.46
N ILE A 92 -6.99 13.93 11.99
CA ILE A 92 -5.71 13.24 12.02
C ILE A 92 -5.29 12.96 13.46
N LEU A 93 -5.30 13.99 14.33
CA LEU A 93 -4.83 13.85 15.71
C LEU A 93 -5.75 12.95 16.54
N ILE A 94 -7.07 13.13 16.43
CA ILE A 94 -8.03 12.30 17.16
C ILE A 94 -7.97 10.86 16.64
N GLY A 95 -7.90 10.67 15.33
CA GLY A 95 -7.81 9.35 14.71
C GLY A 95 -6.53 8.61 15.08
N MET A 96 -5.37 9.27 15.05
CA MET A 96 -4.10 8.68 15.49
C MET A 96 -4.14 8.31 16.97
N LEU A 97 -4.69 9.17 17.83
CA LEU A 97 -4.83 8.90 19.26
C LEU A 97 -5.75 7.69 19.51
N ALA A 98 -6.93 7.71 18.90
CA ALA A 98 -7.91 6.63 19.08
C ALA A 98 -7.39 5.29 18.53
N SER A 99 -6.75 5.28 17.36
CA SER A 99 -6.11 4.09 16.81
C SER A 99 -5.03 3.56 17.75
N ALA A 100 -4.13 4.42 18.24
CA ALA A 100 -3.06 4.01 19.12
C ALA A 100 -3.57 3.41 20.45
N LEU A 101 -4.68 3.95 21.00
CA LEU A 101 -5.26 3.44 22.24
C LEU A 101 -6.01 2.11 22.03
N ILE A 102 -6.67 1.94 20.89
CA ILE A 102 -7.52 0.75 20.63
C ILE A 102 -6.70 -0.41 20.04
N PHE A 103 -5.66 -0.12 19.27
CA PHE A 103 -4.90 -1.12 18.53
C PHE A 103 -4.35 -2.27 19.39
N PRO A 104 -3.77 -2.04 20.60
CA PRO A 104 -3.29 -3.13 21.46
C PRO A 104 -4.36 -4.10 21.91
N PHE A 105 -5.65 -3.69 21.94
CA PHE A 105 -6.74 -4.56 22.37
C PHE A 105 -6.97 -5.74 21.43
N ILE A 106 -6.50 -5.71 20.18
CA ILE A 106 -6.49 -6.89 19.29
C ILE A 106 -5.72 -8.03 19.97
N ALA A 107 -4.50 -7.75 20.44
CA ALA A 107 -3.69 -8.74 21.14
C ALA A 107 -4.22 -9.08 22.54
N VAL A 108 -4.84 -8.13 23.26
CA VAL A 108 -5.47 -8.41 24.56
C VAL A 108 -6.62 -9.40 24.40
N PHE A 109 -7.53 -9.20 23.44
CA PHE A 109 -8.62 -10.15 23.20
C PHE A 109 -8.12 -11.48 22.63
N PHE A 110 -7.00 -11.50 21.92
CA PHE A 110 -6.32 -12.74 21.55
C PHE A 110 -5.82 -13.52 22.77
N ILE A 111 -5.19 -12.87 23.75
CA ILE A 111 -4.74 -13.49 25.01
C ILE A 111 -5.94 -14.00 25.83
N LEU A 112 -7.09 -13.34 25.73
CA LEU A 112 -8.34 -13.76 26.38
C LEU A 112 -9.10 -14.85 25.58
N ASP A 113 -8.53 -15.38 24.52
CA ASP A 113 -9.10 -16.39 23.60
C ASP A 113 -10.49 -16.01 23.06
N SER A 114 -10.70 -14.72 22.76
CA SER A 114 -11.97 -14.16 22.32
C SER A 114 -11.95 -13.78 20.85
N LEU A 115 -12.36 -14.69 19.97
CA LEU A 115 -12.48 -14.45 18.53
C LEU A 115 -13.41 -13.25 18.23
N VAL A 116 -14.56 -13.16 18.89
CA VAL A 116 -15.53 -12.07 18.71
C VAL A 116 -14.91 -10.74 19.13
N GLY A 117 -14.19 -10.69 20.26
CA GLY A 117 -13.50 -9.50 20.75
C GLY A 117 -12.45 -9.02 19.76
N VAL A 118 -11.64 -9.92 19.21
CA VAL A 118 -10.64 -9.60 18.17
C VAL A 118 -11.31 -9.00 16.94
N ILE A 119 -12.36 -9.62 16.39
CA ILE A 119 -13.05 -9.14 15.18
C ILE A 119 -13.66 -7.75 15.41
N ILE A 120 -14.29 -7.51 16.57
CA ILE A 120 -14.87 -6.20 16.90
C ILE A 120 -13.77 -5.12 16.96
N VAL A 121 -12.67 -5.40 17.64
CA VAL A 121 -11.57 -4.43 17.77
C VAL A 121 -10.89 -4.20 16.42
N MET A 122 -10.67 -5.23 15.60
CA MET A 122 -10.18 -5.11 14.24
C MET A 122 -11.06 -4.15 13.41
N ALA A 123 -12.40 -4.35 13.44
CA ALA A 123 -13.34 -3.51 12.73
C ALA A 123 -13.27 -2.04 13.21
N LEU A 124 -13.21 -1.80 14.53
CA LEU A 124 -13.10 -0.46 15.10
C LEU A 124 -11.80 0.24 14.67
N VAL A 125 -10.67 -0.47 14.74
CA VAL A 125 -9.36 0.06 14.31
C VAL A 125 -9.40 0.45 12.84
N LEU A 126 -9.98 -0.39 11.97
CA LEU A 126 -10.10 -0.10 10.54
C LEU A 126 -10.97 1.14 10.27
N VAL A 127 -12.12 1.26 10.92
CA VAL A 127 -13.00 2.43 10.76
C VAL A 127 -12.27 3.72 11.18
N ILE A 128 -11.56 3.70 12.31
CA ILE A 128 -10.82 4.87 12.81
C ILE A 128 -9.65 5.20 11.88
N MET A 129 -8.88 4.18 11.47
CA MET A 129 -7.74 4.36 10.57
C MET A 129 -8.17 4.96 9.23
N GLN A 130 -9.17 4.39 8.57
CA GLN A 130 -9.67 4.92 7.30
C GLN A 130 -10.29 6.31 7.47
N GLY A 131 -10.89 6.60 8.65
CA GLY A 131 -11.44 7.91 8.98
C GLY A 131 -10.40 9.02 9.01
N TYR A 132 -9.20 8.80 9.57
CA TYR A 132 -8.16 9.83 9.55
C TYR A 132 -7.23 9.76 8.33
N ARG A 133 -7.15 8.63 7.64
CA ARG A 133 -6.34 8.47 6.42
C ARG A 133 -6.76 9.46 5.33
N SER A 134 -8.05 9.62 5.08
CA SER A 134 -8.55 10.55 4.06
C SER A 134 -8.14 12.01 4.32
N PRO A 135 -8.36 12.60 5.53
CA PRO A 135 -7.82 13.91 5.88
C PRO A 135 -6.30 14.00 5.83
N ALA A 136 -5.56 12.93 6.19
CA ALA A 136 -4.11 12.90 6.12
C ALA A 136 -3.59 12.99 4.68
N VAL A 137 -4.21 12.25 3.75
CA VAL A 137 -3.91 12.33 2.31
C VAL A 137 -4.22 13.72 1.76
N ALA A 138 -5.32 14.36 2.20
CA ALA A 138 -5.74 15.67 1.72
C ALA A 138 -4.89 16.83 2.26
N LEU A 139 -4.28 16.69 3.44
CA LEU A 139 -3.50 17.76 4.06
C LEU A 139 -2.30 18.21 3.21
N MET A 140 -1.59 17.27 2.60
CA MET A 140 -0.41 17.60 1.79
C MET A 140 -0.76 18.44 0.56
N PRO A 141 -1.71 18.07 -0.31
CA PRO A 141 -2.08 18.89 -1.46
C PRO A 141 -2.75 20.22 -1.08
N ASP A 142 -3.38 20.33 0.10
CA ASP A 142 -3.95 21.58 0.57
C ASP A 142 -2.88 22.66 0.82
N VAL A 143 -1.67 22.27 1.21
CA VAL A 143 -0.56 23.17 1.56
C VAL A 143 0.61 23.14 0.56
N THR A 144 0.47 22.43 -0.54
CA THR A 144 1.54 22.26 -1.53
C THR A 144 1.08 22.72 -2.91
N PRO A 145 1.83 23.62 -3.58
CA PRO A 145 1.55 24.03 -4.96
C PRO A 145 1.48 22.82 -5.92
N LYS A 146 0.52 22.84 -6.84
CA LYS A 146 0.24 21.72 -7.76
C LYS A 146 1.47 21.15 -8.46
N PRO A 147 2.43 21.96 -9.00
CA PRO A 147 3.63 21.43 -9.64
C PRO A 147 4.60 20.70 -8.70
N LEU A 148 4.49 20.88 -7.38
CA LEU A 148 5.38 20.30 -6.37
C LEU A 148 4.74 19.12 -5.61
N ARG A 149 3.47 18.81 -5.89
CA ARG A 149 2.72 17.74 -5.17
C ARG A 149 3.36 16.36 -5.35
N SER A 150 3.87 16.05 -6.54
CA SER A 150 4.56 14.78 -6.80
C SER A 150 5.79 14.62 -5.91
N SER A 151 6.64 15.65 -5.81
CA SER A 151 7.81 15.61 -4.92
C SER A 151 7.43 15.53 -3.45
N ALA A 152 6.36 16.24 -3.03
CA ALA A 152 5.85 16.17 -1.67
C ALA A 152 5.32 14.78 -1.33
N ASN A 153 4.59 14.16 -2.24
CA ASN A 153 4.06 12.82 -2.10
C ASN A 153 5.19 11.79 -1.93
N GLY A 154 6.26 11.91 -2.71
CA GLY A 154 7.45 11.08 -2.54
C GLY A 154 8.03 11.13 -1.13
N ILE A 155 8.06 12.31 -0.50
CA ILE A 155 8.58 12.47 0.87
C ILE A 155 7.65 11.84 1.90
N ILE A 156 6.34 12.10 1.81
CA ILE A 156 5.39 11.56 2.78
C ILE A 156 5.33 10.02 2.73
N ASN A 157 5.40 9.45 1.52
CA ASN A 157 5.46 8.00 1.34
C ASN A 157 6.76 7.41 1.89
N LEU A 158 7.91 8.07 1.66
CA LEU A 158 9.19 7.63 2.23
C LEU A 158 9.13 7.59 3.75
N VAL A 159 8.54 8.62 4.40
CA VAL A 159 8.34 8.64 5.85
C VAL A 159 7.39 7.51 6.29
N GLY A 160 6.35 7.24 5.51
CA GLY A 160 5.45 6.11 5.74
C GLY A 160 6.15 4.75 5.69
N TYR A 161 7.01 4.52 4.71
CA TYR A 161 7.77 3.28 4.58
C TYR A 161 8.72 3.00 5.76
N ILE A 162 9.20 4.04 6.47
CA ILE A 162 9.95 3.84 7.73
C ILE A 162 9.06 3.09 8.74
N GLY A 163 7.77 3.42 8.82
CA GLY A 163 6.81 2.70 9.66
C GLY A 163 6.67 1.23 9.28
N ALA A 164 6.57 0.93 7.98
CA ALA A 164 6.51 -0.44 7.49
C ALA A 164 7.79 -1.25 7.78
N ILE A 165 8.97 -0.63 7.65
CA ILE A 165 10.26 -1.26 7.99
C ILE A 165 10.33 -1.58 9.48
N ILE A 166 9.91 -0.65 10.35
CA ILE A 166 9.87 -0.91 11.80
C ILE A 166 8.91 -2.05 12.13
N ALA A 167 7.73 -2.07 11.50
CA ALA A 167 6.77 -3.17 11.67
C ALA A 167 7.34 -4.53 11.23
N GLY A 168 8.08 -4.57 10.12
CA GLY A 168 8.82 -5.75 9.68
C GLY A 168 9.87 -6.19 10.70
N ALA A 169 10.63 -5.24 11.29
CA ALA A 169 11.61 -5.54 12.35
C ALA A 169 10.92 -6.10 13.61
N LEU A 170 9.76 -5.57 13.99
CA LEU A 170 8.96 -6.12 15.08
C LEU A 170 8.56 -7.57 14.80
N ALA A 171 8.19 -7.91 13.56
CA ALA A 171 7.82 -9.26 13.17
C ALA A 171 9.01 -10.25 13.18
N MET A 172 10.23 -9.76 12.99
CA MET A 172 11.44 -10.59 13.17
C MET A 172 11.71 -10.94 14.64
N VAL A 173 11.45 -9.99 15.54
CA VAL A 173 11.77 -10.11 16.97
C VAL A 173 10.65 -10.79 17.74
N PHE A 174 9.41 -10.34 17.55
CA PHE A 174 8.22 -10.80 18.28
C PHE A 174 7.46 -11.85 17.47
N LYS A 175 7.98 -13.05 17.47
CA LYS A 175 7.43 -14.23 16.78
C LYS A 175 7.26 -15.38 17.75
N LYS A 176 6.27 -16.24 17.51
CA LYS A 176 6.18 -17.52 18.19
C LYS A 176 7.24 -18.47 17.64
N ASN A 177 7.80 -19.30 18.53
CA ASN A 177 8.71 -20.38 18.21
C ASN A 177 8.60 -21.46 19.29
N ASP A 178 9.28 -22.60 19.11
CA ASP A 178 9.25 -23.73 20.06
C ASP A 178 9.68 -23.34 21.49
N ALA A 179 10.54 -22.33 21.63
CA ALA A 179 10.99 -21.82 22.92
C ALA A 179 10.01 -20.81 23.54
N ASN A 180 9.15 -20.17 22.74
CA ASN A 180 8.18 -19.18 23.21
C ASN A 180 6.89 -19.26 22.37
N SER A 181 5.98 -20.12 22.85
CA SER A 181 4.63 -20.30 22.28
C SER A 181 3.56 -19.41 22.93
N ASP A 182 3.94 -18.55 23.90
CA ASP A 182 3.02 -17.69 24.63
C ASP A 182 2.37 -16.64 23.70
N ASN A 183 1.06 -16.53 23.77
CA ASN A 183 0.27 -15.52 23.08
C ASN A 183 0.69 -14.09 23.45
N LEU A 184 1.30 -13.90 24.63
CA LEU A 184 1.78 -12.62 25.12
C LEU A 184 2.82 -11.99 24.19
N VAL A 185 3.56 -12.80 23.40
CA VAL A 185 4.58 -12.29 22.47
C VAL A 185 3.99 -11.33 21.43
N TYR A 186 2.75 -11.57 21.00
CA TYR A 186 2.09 -10.70 20.01
C TYR A 186 1.60 -9.36 20.60
N LEU A 187 1.50 -9.22 21.93
CA LEU A 187 1.11 -7.96 22.56
C LEU A 187 2.13 -6.84 22.29
N TRP A 188 3.43 -7.18 22.28
CA TRP A 188 4.49 -6.20 22.16
C TRP A 188 4.50 -5.43 20.82
N PRO A 189 4.35 -6.03 19.64
CA PRO A 189 4.26 -5.30 18.39
C PRO A 189 3.12 -4.28 18.37
N PHE A 190 1.97 -4.62 18.93
CA PHE A 190 0.84 -3.70 19.01
C PHE A 190 1.10 -2.53 19.97
N ILE A 191 1.68 -2.79 21.15
CA ILE A 191 2.05 -1.74 22.11
C ILE A 191 3.13 -0.82 21.54
N ILE A 192 4.21 -1.39 20.98
CA ILE A 192 5.32 -0.60 20.44
C ILE A 192 4.82 0.27 19.28
N SER A 193 3.98 -0.28 18.41
CA SER A 193 3.36 0.49 17.32
C SER A 193 2.48 1.62 17.85
N ALA A 194 1.66 1.35 18.87
CA ALA A 194 0.84 2.36 19.51
C ALA A 194 1.68 3.50 20.10
N VAL A 195 2.78 3.19 20.78
CA VAL A 195 3.72 4.18 21.32
C VAL A 195 4.36 4.99 20.21
N CYS A 196 4.83 4.35 19.14
CA CYS A 196 5.41 5.06 17.99
C CYS A 196 4.39 5.99 17.32
N MET A 197 3.13 5.54 17.19
CA MET A 197 2.04 6.37 16.65
C MET A 197 1.76 7.58 17.55
N LEU A 198 1.74 7.41 18.88
CA LEU A 198 1.56 8.52 19.83
C LEU A 198 2.71 9.53 19.75
N VAL A 199 3.94 9.05 19.67
CA VAL A 199 5.12 9.91 19.49
C VAL A 199 5.02 10.70 18.18
N ALA A 200 4.69 10.03 17.07
CA ALA A 200 4.49 10.67 15.77
C ALA A 200 3.36 11.72 15.82
N MET A 201 2.24 11.41 16.46
CA MET A 201 1.12 12.33 16.67
C MET A 201 1.53 13.58 17.47
N ILE A 202 2.27 13.39 18.57
CA ILE A 202 2.74 14.49 19.41
C ILE A 202 3.67 15.41 18.60
N ILE A 203 4.64 14.83 17.87
CA ILE A 203 5.55 15.60 17.02
C ILE A 203 4.77 16.37 15.95
N LEU A 204 3.83 15.70 15.26
CA LEU A 204 2.99 16.30 14.23
C LEU A 204 2.21 17.51 14.79
N LYS A 205 1.55 17.36 15.94
CA LYS A 205 0.78 18.40 16.62
C LYS A 205 1.61 19.64 16.93
N PHE A 206 2.86 19.46 17.42
CA PHE A 206 3.73 20.58 17.79
C PHE A 206 4.44 21.22 16.60
N LYS A 207 4.64 20.50 15.50
CA LYS A 207 5.38 21.00 14.33
C LYS A 207 4.49 21.57 13.23
N ILE A 208 3.26 21.09 13.11
CA ILE A 208 2.31 21.54 12.07
C ILE A 208 1.15 22.30 12.69
N ASN A 209 1.06 23.58 12.33
CA ASN A 209 -0.08 24.43 12.57
C ASN A 209 -0.79 24.64 11.22
N GLU A 210 -1.84 23.87 10.96
CA GLU A 210 -2.53 23.86 9.66
C GLU A 210 -3.04 25.24 9.26
N PRO A 211 -3.77 26.02 10.10
CA PRO A 211 -4.24 27.34 9.73
C PRO A 211 -3.12 28.29 9.30
N LYS A 212 -2.04 28.33 10.07
CA LYS A 212 -0.87 29.18 9.77
C LYS A 212 -0.18 28.70 8.47
N LEU A 213 -0.04 27.41 8.30
CA LEU A 213 0.59 26.83 7.11
C LEU A 213 -0.22 27.12 5.83
N LEU A 214 -1.55 27.01 5.91
CA LEU A 214 -2.45 27.37 4.81
C LEU A 214 -2.33 28.86 4.42
N GLU A 215 -2.23 29.76 5.42
CA GLU A 215 -2.03 31.18 5.18
C GLU A 215 -0.67 31.48 4.55
N GLU A 216 0.41 30.87 5.06
CA GLU A 216 1.78 31.05 4.54
C GLU A 216 1.95 30.52 3.11
N THR A 217 1.23 29.46 2.73
CA THR A 217 1.36 28.83 1.41
C THR A 217 0.32 29.26 0.39
N LYS A 218 -0.66 30.07 0.80
CA LYS A 218 -1.81 30.47 -0.03
C LYS A 218 -1.39 31.03 -1.40
N ASP A 219 -0.51 32.02 -1.41
CA ASP A 219 -0.06 32.67 -2.64
C ASP A 219 0.70 31.69 -3.56
N ASP A 220 1.50 30.79 -2.98
CA ASP A 220 2.27 29.82 -3.74
C ASP A 220 1.36 28.73 -4.33
N VAL A 221 0.32 28.32 -3.59
CA VAL A 221 -0.70 27.36 -4.07
C VAL A 221 -1.51 27.99 -5.21
N GLU A 222 -1.98 29.25 -5.06
CA GLU A 222 -2.70 29.97 -6.12
C GLU A 222 -1.82 30.17 -7.39
N LEU A 223 -0.55 30.50 -7.20
CA LEU A 223 0.40 30.61 -8.31
C LEU A 223 0.61 29.26 -9.00
N GLY A 224 0.76 28.19 -8.21
CA GLY A 224 0.90 26.81 -8.73
C GLY A 224 -0.32 26.34 -9.51
N GLU A 225 -1.53 26.72 -9.10
CA GLU A 225 -2.76 26.43 -9.84
C GLU A 225 -2.82 27.19 -11.16
N LYS A 226 -2.51 28.48 -11.19
CA LYS A 226 -2.45 29.29 -12.41
C LYS A 226 -1.44 28.73 -13.41
N LEU A 227 -0.22 28.39 -12.96
CA LEU A 227 0.81 27.76 -13.81
C LEU A 227 0.35 26.41 -14.37
N SER A 228 -0.32 25.61 -13.57
CA SER A 228 -0.85 24.31 -14.03
C SER A 228 -1.97 24.49 -15.04
N GLN A 229 -2.89 25.46 -14.83
CA GLN A 229 -3.96 25.77 -15.77
C GLN A 229 -3.42 26.25 -17.13
N SER A 230 -2.41 27.13 -17.14
CA SER A 230 -1.79 27.58 -18.38
C SER A 230 -1.11 26.46 -19.18
N ILE A 231 -0.51 25.48 -18.48
CA ILE A 231 0.06 24.29 -19.13
C ILE A 231 -1.06 23.36 -19.63
N GLU A 232 -2.14 23.24 -18.88
CA GLU A 232 -3.31 22.44 -19.27
C GLU A 232 -4.08 23.08 -20.44
N GLU A 233 -4.12 24.38 -20.59
CA GLU A 233 -4.75 25.09 -21.72
C GLU A 233 -4.09 24.80 -23.07
N ILE A 234 -2.84 24.36 -23.07
CA ILE A 234 -2.10 23.96 -24.29
C ILE A 234 -2.51 22.55 -24.75
N LYS A 235 -3.12 21.72 -23.89
CA LYS A 235 -3.60 20.39 -24.28
C LYS A 235 -4.97 20.49 -24.93
N GLU A 236 -5.07 20.12 -26.20
CA GLU A 236 -6.35 20.04 -26.92
C GLU A 236 -7.27 18.99 -26.27
N ASP A 237 -8.51 19.35 -26.02
CA ASP A 237 -9.56 18.46 -25.49
C ASP A 237 -10.13 17.59 -26.63
N LYS A 238 -9.32 16.65 -27.13
CA LYS A 238 -9.76 15.70 -28.18
C LYS A 238 -10.62 14.61 -27.57
N PRO A 239 -11.79 14.29 -28.19
CA PRO A 239 -12.59 13.18 -27.73
C PRO A 239 -11.81 11.86 -27.84
N LEU A 240 -11.98 10.99 -26.85
CA LEU A 240 -11.35 9.67 -26.83
C LEU A 240 -11.82 8.82 -28.00
N SER A 241 -10.90 8.27 -28.76
CA SER A 241 -11.21 7.32 -29.80
C SER A 241 -11.66 5.97 -29.21
N LYS A 242 -12.40 5.16 -29.96
CA LYS A 242 -12.73 3.79 -29.54
C LYS A 242 -11.48 2.96 -29.18
N LYS A 243 -10.36 3.20 -29.86
CA LYS A 243 -9.07 2.54 -29.57
C LYS A 243 -8.51 2.96 -28.20
N ASP A 244 -8.69 4.22 -27.80
CA ASP A 244 -8.23 4.70 -26.50
C ASP A 244 -9.05 4.08 -25.36
N VAL A 245 -10.36 3.99 -25.54
CA VAL A 245 -11.25 3.34 -24.56
C VAL A 245 -10.90 1.85 -24.43
N THR A 246 -10.68 1.14 -25.54
CA THR A 246 -10.25 -0.26 -25.51
C THR A 246 -8.91 -0.40 -24.78
N ASN A 247 -7.94 0.46 -25.07
CA ASN A 247 -6.64 0.44 -24.44
C ASN A 247 -6.73 0.70 -22.94
N LEU A 248 -7.55 1.66 -22.51
CA LEU A 248 -7.85 1.90 -21.09
C LEU A 248 -8.41 0.65 -20.41
N ILE A 249 -9.40 -0.02 -21.01
CA ILE A 249 -9.98 -1.24 -20.45
C ILE A 249 -8.93 -2.33 -20.30
N ILE A 250 -8.06 -2.53 -21.30
CA ILE A 250 -6.97 -3.52 -21.23
C ILE A 250 -6.03 -3.19 -20.07
N ILE A 251 -5.65 -1.92 -19.88
CA ILE A 251 -4.80 -1.51 -18.76
C ILE A 251 -5.51 -1.79 -17.43
N LEU A 252 -6.79 -1.42 -17.28
CA LEU A 252 -7.55 -1.63 -16.05
C LEU A 252 -7.71 -3.12 -15.70
N VAL A 253 -7.89 -3.98 -16.68
CA VAL A 253 -7.92 -5.44 -16.49
C VAL A 253 -6.56 -5.97 -16.06
N ALA A 254 -5.47 -5.46 -16.63
CA ALA A 254 -4.13 -5.83 -16.18
C ALA A 254 -3.87 -5.33 -14.74
N VAL A 255 -4.26 -4.09 -14.40
CA VAL A 255 -4.23 -3.52 -13.04
C VAL A 255 -4.95 -4.45 -12.07
N PHE A 256 -6.16 -4.87 -12.41
CA PHE A 256 -6.95 -5.79 -11.60
C PHE A 256 -6.17 -7.08 -11.29
N PHE A 257 -5.59 -7.74 -12.31
CA PHE A 257 -4.88 -9.00 -12.12
C PHE A 257 -3.58 -8.86 -11.32
N TRP A 258 -2.77 -7.82 -11.52
CA TRP A 258 -1.53 -7.68 -10.73
C TRP A 258 -1.81 -7.29 -9.27
N PHE A 259 -2.88 -6.52 -9.01
CA PHE A 259 -3.32 -6.27 -7.63
C PHE A 259 -3.85 -7.54 -6.98
N MET A 260 -4.55 -8.43 -7.73
CA MET A 260 -4.92 -9.75 -7.22
C MET A 260 -3.69 -10.56 -6.79
N ALA A 261 -2.65 -10.62 -7.63
CA ALA A 261 -1.44 -11.37 -7.33
C ALA A 261 -0.74 -10.84 -6.08
N PHE A 262 -0.54 -9.53 -6.00
CA PHE A 262 0.20 -8.92 -4.90
C PHE A 262 -0.58 -8.94 -3.58
N ASN A 263 -1.88 -8.65 -3.62
CA ASN A 263 -2.71 -8.62 -2.44
C ASN A 263 -2.90 -10.01 -1.79
N ALA A 264 -2.87 -11.10 -2.57
CA ALA A 264 -2.83 -12.45 -2.03
C ALA A 264 -1.60 -12.65 -1.13
N ILE A 265 -0.42 -12.25 -1.62
CA ILE A 265 0.84 -12.31 -0.84
C ILE A 265 0.74 -11.38 0.38
N GLU A 266 0.29 -10.14 0.21
CA GLU A 266 0.18 -9.17 1.31
C GLU A 266 -0.69 -9.72 2.46
N THR A 267 -1.80 -10.38 2.14
CA THR A 267 -2.75 -10.89 3.15
C THR A 267 -2.28 -12.17 3.84
N PHE A 268 -1.71 -13.13 3.09
CA PHE A 268 -1.49 -14.48 3.61
C PHE A 268 -0.01 -14.85 3.79
N ASN A 269 0.94 -13.97 3.43
CA ASN A 269 2.35 -14.33 3.52
C ASN A 269 2.86 -14.54 4.95
N SER A 270 2.25 -13.92 5.96
CA SER A 270 2.59 -14.17 7.36
C SER A 270 2.25 -15.62 7.77
N LEU A 271 1.05 -16.09 7.41
CA LEU A 271 0.64 -17.49 7.60
C LEU A 271 1.50 -18.44 6.78
N PHE A 272 1.76 -18.12 5.51
CA PHE A 272 2.64 -18.92 4.66
C PHE A 272 4.05 -19.08 5.25
N CYS A 273 4.64 -18.00 5.76
CA CYS A 273 5.95 -18.06 6.38
C CYS A 273 5.95 -18.91 7.66
N ARG A 274 4.89 -18.82 8.48
CA ARG A 274 4.75 -19.62 9.69
C ARG A 274 4.54 -21.11 9.36
N ASP A 275 3.51 -21.42 8.57
CA ASP A 275 3.01 -22.78 8.43
C ASP A 275 3.69 -23.59 7.31
N VAL A 276 4.24 -22.91 6.29
CA VAL A 276 4.91 -23.55 5.17
C VAL A 276 6.43 -23.44 5.27
N LEU A 277 6.95 -22.26 5.68
CA LEU A 277 8.39 -22.04 5.79
C LEU A 277 8.93 -22.27 7.22
N GLY A 278 8.05 -22.54 8.20
CA GLY A 278 8.42 -22.88 9.57
C GLY A 278 8.82 -21.70 10.46
N SER A 279 8.73 -20.44 10.01
CA SER A 279 9.08 -19.28 10.84
C SER A 279 8.37 -17.99 10.44
N GLU A 280 7.65 -17.39 11.39
CA GLU A 280 7.04 -16.05 11.24
C GLU A 280 8.07 -14.95 10.97
N GLY A 281 9.29 -15.08 11.51
CA GLY A 281 10.36 -14.11 11.33
C GLY A 281 10.82 -13.93 9.88
N ILE A 282 10.60 -14.95 9.03
CA ILE A 282 10.85 -14.87 7.58
C ILE A 282 9.96 -13.79 6.96
N HIS A 283 8.68 -13.68 7.38
CA HIS A 283 7.78 -12.64 6.91
C HIS A 283 8.27 -11.23 7.26
N GLY A 284 8.78 -11.02 8.48
CA GLY A 284 9.36 -9.73 8.88
C GLY A 284 10.53 -9.32 8.00
N THR A 285 11.46 -10.25 7.76
CA THR A 285 12.61 -10.03 6.86
C THR A 285 12.15 -9.80 5.42
N PHE A 286 11.18 -10.58 4.93
CA PHE A 286 10.55 -10.41 3.62
C PHE A 286 9.99 -8.98 3.46
N THR A 287 9.23 -8.49 4.43
CA THR A 287 8.64 -7.14 4.41
C THR A 287 9.71 -6.05 4.33
N ILE A 288 10.78 -6.15 5.12
CA ILE A 288 11.88 -5.19 5.08
C ILE A 288 12.57 -5.20 3.72
N ILE A 289 12.94 -6.38 3.22
CA ILE A 289 13.63 -6.52 1.94
C ILE A 289 12.76 -6.02 0.79
N LEU A 290 11.47 -6.37 0.77
CA LEU A 290 10.51 -5.92 -0.24
C LEU A 290 10.41 -4.38 -0.25
N THR A 291 10.25 -3.78 0.94
CA THR A 291 10.12 -2.32 1.08
C THR A 291 11.40 -1.61 0.67
N VAL A 292 12.55 -2.04 1.18
CA VAL A 292 13.85 -1.40 0.89
C VAL A 292 14.21 -1.56 -0.58
N SER A 293 14.07 -2.75 -1.17
CA SER A 293 14.36 -2.98 -2.58
C SER A 293 13.42 -2.16 -3.49
N SER A 294 12.15 -2.01 -3.11
CA SER A 294 11.22 -1.15 -3.82
C SER A 294 11.65 0.31 -3.75
N ILE A 295 11.97 0.85 -2.58
CA ILE A 295 12.43 2.25 -2.42
C ILE A 295 13.69 2.51 -3.25
N ILE A 296 14.69 1.63 -3.16
CA ILE A 296 15.93 1.77 -3.95
C ILE A 296 15.61 1.76 -5.44
N SER A 297 14.73 0.88 -5.87
CA SER A 297 14.32 0.78 -7.28
C SER A 297 13.54 2.01 -7.75
N PHE A 298 12.69 2.59 -6.92
CA PHE A 298 12.01 3.85 -7.21
C PHE A 298 13.01 4.97 -7.50
N VAL A 299 14.06 5.08 -6.69
CA VAL A 299 15.09 6.11 -6.84
C VAL A 299 15.94 5.86 -8.10
N LEU A 300 16.43 4.64 -8.27
CA LEU A 300 17.40 4.33 -9.34
C LEU A 300 16.73 4.15 -10.71
N LEU A 301 15.51 3.58 -10.75
CA LEU A 301 14.86 3.17 -12.00
C LEU A 301 13.74 4.12 -12.46
N SER A 302 13.45 5.19 -11.69
CA SER A 302 12.44 6.19 -12.05
C SER A 302 12.64 6.81 -13.44
N GLY A 303 13.89 6.98 -13.88
CA GLY A 303 14.24 7.48 -15.22
C GLY A 303 14.13 6.43 -16.34
N LEU A 304 13.90 5.16 -16.05
CA LEU A 304 13.91 4.09 -17.05
C LEU A 304 12.78 4.26 -18.07
N ALA A 305 11.59 4.66 -17.64
CA ALA A 305 10.46 4.93 -18.52
C ALA A 305 10.74 6.03 -19.57
N ASN A 306 11.63 6.97 -19.24
CA ASN A 306 12.07 7.99 -20.21
C ASN A 306 12.94 7.42 -21.33
N LYS A 307 13.62 6.29 -21.09
CA LYS A 307 14.51 5.65 -22.07
C LYS A 307 13.77 4.63 -22.94
N ILE A 308 13.03 3.71 -22.30
CA ILE A 308 12.38 2.58 -23.00
C ILE A 308 10.87 2.75 -23.17
N GLY A 309 10.24 3.73 -22.53
CA GLY A 309 8.79 3.96 -22.50
C GLY A 309 8.13 3.30 -21.28
N ARG A 310 6.93 3.80 -20.90
CA ARG A 310 6.20 3.29 -19.73
C ARG A 310 5.74 1.86 -19.94
N LYS A 311 5.24 1.52 -21.13
CA LYS A 311 4.78 0.15 -21.45
C LYS A 311 5.88 -0.87 -21.18
N TRP A 312 7.08 -0.67 -21.77
CA TRP A 312 8.16 -1.63 -21.64
C TRP A 312 8.77 -1.67 -20.25
N THR A 313 8.71 -0.56 -19.50
CA THR A 313 9.11 -0.54 -18.09
C THR A 313 8.16 -1.36 -17.24
N ILE A 314 6.84 -1.25 -17.45
CA ILE A 314 5.84 -2.08 -16.76
C ILE A 314 5.98 -3.56 -17.15
N VAL A 315 6.16 -3.85 -18.45
CA VAL A 315 6.39 -5.23 -18.94
C VAL A 315 7.61 -5.85 -18.26
N LEU A 316 8.73 -5.12 -18.17
CA LEU A 316 9.92 -5.59 -17.45
C LEU A 316 9.60 -5.88 -15.98
N GLY A 317 8.87 -4.97 -15.33
CA GLY A 317 8.42 -5.16 -13.94
C GLY A 317 7.55 -6.41 -13.78
N LEU A 318 6.57 -6.61 -14.67
CA LEU A 318 5.69 -7.80 -14.65
C LEU A 318 6.49 -9.10 -14.91
N ILE A 319 7.48 -9.09 -15.80
CA ILE A 319 8.36 -10.24 -16.02
C ILE A 319 9.15 -10.57 -14.75
N LEU A 320 9.73 -9.56 -14.08
CA LEU A 320 10.45 -9.77 -12.82
C LEU A 320 9.54 -10.33 -11.73
N LEU A 321 8.29 -9.84 -11.65
CA LEU A 321 7.29 -10.37 -10.72
C LEU A 321 6.92 -11.82 -11.05
N VAL A 322 6.66 -12.17 -12.31
CA VAL A 322 6.38 -13.55 -12.74
C VAL A 322 7.55 -14.47 -12.40
N VAL A 323 8.79 -14.04 -12.68
CA VAL A 323 9.99 -14.83 -12.35
C VAL A 323 10.17 -14.97 -10.85
N GLY A 324 10.10 -13.88 -10.09
CA GLY A 324 10.29 -13.90 -8.63
C GLY A 324 9.23 -14.73 -7.91
N ILE A 325 7.95 -14.50 -8.23
CA ILE A 325 6.81 -15.25 -7.66
C ILE A 325 6.83 -16.71 -8.11
N GLY A 326 7.15 -16.98 -9.39
CA GLY A 326 7.22 -18.33 -9.95
C GLY A 326 8.33 -19.15 -9.34
N LEU A 327 9.52 -18.57 -9.17
CA LEU A 327 10.63 -19.24 -8.48
C LEU A 327 10.32 -19.44 -6.99
N MET A 328 9.61 -18.50 -6.33
CA MET A 328 9.15 -18.69 -4.96
C MET A 328 8.19 -19.89 -4.86
N ALA A 329 7.21 -19.98 -5.76
CA ALA A 329 6.30 -21.14 -5.83
C ALA A 329 7.07 -22.44 -6.03
N LEU A 330 7.98 -22.48 -7.01
CA LEU A 330 8.78 -23.66 -7.33
C LEU A 330 9.67 -24.08 -6.14
N PHE A 331 10.35 -23.11 -5.53
CA PHE A 331 11.22 -23.32 -4.37
C PHE A 331 10.47 -23.99 -3.21
N THR A 332 9.25 -23.54 -2.93
CA THR A 332 8.42 -24.06 -1.85
C THR A 332 8.03 -25.54 -2.05
N PHE A 333 7.85 -25.98 -3.31
CA PHE A 333 7.50 -27.36 -3.63
C PHE A 333 8.71 -28.30 -3.64
N ILE A 334 9.88 -27.82 -4.09
CA ILE A 334 11.08 -28.68 -4.28
C ILE A 334 11.88 -28.83 -2.98
N LEU A 335 12.04 -27.75 -2.19
CA LEU A 335 12.98 -27.73 -1.07
C LEU A 335 12.29 -27.78 0.31
N ARG A 336 11.10 -28.36 0.38
CA ARG A 336 10.23 -28.40 1.57
C ARG A 336 10.94 -28.87 2.85
N GLU A 337 11.82 -29.88 2.76
CA GLU A 337 12.50 -30.47 3.93
C GLU A 337 13.80 -29.73 4.31
N GLN A 338 14.27 -28.79 3.49
CA GLN A 338 15.55 -28.09 3.65
C GLN A 338 15.41 -26.57 3.64
N ILE A 339 14.19 -26.04 3.86
CA ILE A 339 13.89 -24.60 3.74
C ILE A 339 14.82 -23.77 4.62
N GLU A 340 15.09 -24.18 5.86
CA GLU A 340 15.96 -23.46 6.79
C GLU A 340 17.37 -23.19 6.21
N SER A 341 17.92 -24.16 5.48
CA SER A 341 19.26 -24.03 4.88
C SER A 341 19.28 -23.07 3.68
N TYR A 342 18.12 -22.82 3.07
CA TYR A 342 17.99 -22.04 1.83
C TYR A 342 17.15 -20.77 1.95
N VAL A 343 16.83 -20.31 3.18
CA VAL A 343 16.05 -19.08 3.43
C VAL A 343 16.63 -17.85 2.71
N TRP A 344 17.95 -17.79 2.53
CA TRP A 344 18.60 -16.71 1.77
C TRP A 344 18.12 -16.62 0.31
N VAL A 345 17.69 -17.74 -0.31
CA VAL A 345 17.10 -17.73 -1.66
C VAL A 345 15.76 -16.98 -1.64
N ILE A 346 14.93 -17.20 -0.62
CA ILE A 346 13.66 -16.48 -0.44
C ILE A 346 13.92 -14.96 -0.39
N TYR A 347 14.95 -14.54 0.33
CA TYR A 347 15.31 -13.12 0.44
C TYR A 347 15.80 -12.54 -0.89
N LEU A 348 16.60 -13.31 -1.66
CA LEU A 348 17.02 -12.91 -2.99
C LEU A 348 15.82 -12.76 -3.96
N LEU A 349 14.90 -13.73 -3.95
CA LEU A 349 13.67 -13.66 -4.75
C LEU A 349 12.79 -12.45 -4.33
N THR A 350 12.75 -12.13 -3.04
CA THR A 350 12.03 -10.95 -2.53
C THR A 350 12.61 -9.64 -3.09
N VAL A 351 13.93 -9.54 -3.25
CA VAL A 351 14.56 -8.38 -3.93
C VAL A 351 14.05 -8.26 -5.36
N ILE A 352 13.98 -9.37 -6.11
CA ILE A 352 13.49 -9.38 -7.50
C ILE A 352 12.02 -8.93 -7.53
N ILE A 353 11.18 -9.43 -6.62
CA ILE A 353 9.77 -9.04 -6.48
C ILE A 353 9.67 -7.55 -6.17
N GLY A 354 10.46 -7.02 -5.25
CA GLY A 354 10.46 -5.59 -4.90
C GLY A 354 10.85 -4.68 -6.05
N ILE A 355 11.86 -5.06 -6.84
CA ILE A 355 12.25 -4.34 -8.07
C ILE A 355 11.09 -4.35 -9.07
N GLY A 356 10.51 -5.53 -9.33
CA GLY A 356 9.38 -5.67 -10.25
C GLY A 356 8.17 -4.85 -9.83
N TRP A 357 7.82 -4.88 -8.55
CA TRP A 357 6.71 -4.11 -7.97
C TRP A 357 6.92 -2.60 -8.14
N ALA A 358 8.14 -2.12 -7.88
CA ALA A 358 8.51 -0.73 -8.08
C ALA A 358 8.30 -0.27 -9.53
N LEU A 359 8.79 -1.02 -10.51
CA LEU A 359 8.69 -0.68 -11.93
C LEU A 359 7.23 -0.61 -12.41
N VAL A 360 6.37 -1.50 -11.91
CA VAL A 360 4.94 -1.49 -12.23
C VAL A 360 4.27 -0.26 -11.61
N ASN A 361 4.44 -0.03 -10.31
CA ASN A 361 3.72 1.02 -9.59
C ASN A 361 4.07 2.44 -10.05
N ILE A 362 5.37 2.76 -10.25
CA ILE A 362 5.79 4.09 -10.71
C ILE A 362 5.13 4.47 -12.04
N ASN A 363 4.86 3.50 -12.91
CA ASN A 363 4.49 3.77 -14.29
C ASN A 363 3.00 3.56 -14.58
N SER A 364 2.30 2.76 -13.76
CA SER A 364 0.91 2.35 -14.04
C SER A 364 -0.08 3.49 -13.95
N TYR A 365 -0.10 4.21 -12.83
CA TYR A 365 -1.00 5.34 -12.63
C TYR A 365 -0.72 6.50 -13.60
N PRO A 366 0.54 6.97 -13.76
CA PRO A 366 0.84 8.01 -14.74
C PRO A 366 0.48 7.62 -16.18
N MET A 367 0.61 6.34 -16.55
CA MET A 367 0.23 5.86 -17.89
C MET A 367 -1.26 6.07 -18.15
N ILE A 368 -2.12 5.83 -17.16
CA ILE A 368 -3.58 6.03 -17.26
C ILE A 368 -3.92 7.52 -17.33
N VAL A 369 -3.30 8.34 -16.47
CA VAL A 369 -3.53 9.79 -16.42
C VAL A 369 -3.07 10.47 -17.72
N GLU A 370 -1.99 10.01 -18.34
CA GLU A 370 -1.52 10.52 -19.65
C GLU A 370 -2.51 10.27 -20.80
N MET A 371 -3.36 9.24 -20.68
CA MET A 371 -4.42 8.98 -21.67
C MET A 371 -5.65 9.87 -21.47
N ALA A 372 -5.79 10.51 -20.32
CA ALA A 372 -6.93 11.33 -19.98
C ALA A 372 -6.85 12.72 -20.63
N ASN A 373 -8.02 13.27 -21.00
CA ASN A 373 -8.19 14.67 -21.35
C ASN A 373 -8.41 15.51 -20.07
N LYS A 374 -8.30 16.85 -20.18
CA LYS A 374 -8.54 17.78 -19.05
C LYS A 374 -9.82 17.47 -18.26
N SER A 375 -10.92 17.22 -18.96
CA SER A 375 -12.25 16.96 -18.38
C SER A 375 -12.38 15.58 -17.72
N ASN A 376 -11.46 14.64 -18.00
CA ASN A 376 -11.62 13.23 -17.65
C ASN A 376 -10.54 12.69 -16.67
N VAL A 377 -9.54 13.49 -16.26
CA VAL A 377 -8.44 13.03 -15.38
C VAL A 377 -8.99 12.40 -14.09
N GLY A 378 -9.93 13.08 -13.41
CA GLY A 378 -10.54 12.55 -12.18
C GLY A 378 -11.31 11.24 -12.42
N LYS A 379 -11.95 11.08 -13.58
CA LYS A 379 -12.67 9.87 -13.97
C LYS A 379 -11.73 8.68 -14.21
N PHE A 380 -10.59 8.93 -14.87
CA PHE A 380 -9.56 7.91 -15.13
C PHE A 380 -8.85 7.48 -13.85
N THR A 381 -8.54 8.44 -12.98
CA THR A 381 -8.05 8.18 -11.62
C THR A 381 -9.04 7.31 -10.85
N GLY A 382 -10.33 7.65 -10.88
CA GLY A 382 -11.39 6.86 -10.26
C GLY A 382 -11.43 5.42 -10.80
N TYR A 383 -11.32 5.21 -12.11
CA TYR A 383 -11.28 3.88 -12.70
C TYR A 383 -10.08 3.04 -12.24
N TYR A 384 -8.89 3.66 -12.16
CA TYR A 384 -7.69 2.98 -11.66
C TYR A 384 -7.88 2.48 -10.23
N TYR A 385 -8.30 3.38 -9.33
CA TYR A 385 -8.53 3.01 -7.93
C TYR A 385 -9.69 2.02 -7.77
N THR A 386 -10.76 2.15 -8.55
CA THR A 386 -11.86 1.18 -8.52
C THR A 386 -11.38 -0.22 -8.93
N ALA A 387 -10.61 -0.34 -10.02
CA ALA A 387 -10.06 -1.63 -10.45
C ALA A 387 -9.16 -2.25 -9.39
N SER A 388 -8.26 -1.45 -8.78
CA SER A 388 -7.38 -1.92 -7.73
C SER A 388 -8.14 -2.32 -6.45
N MET A 389 -9.14 -1.53 -6.01
CA MET A 389 -9.92 -1.83 -4.80
C MET A 389 -10.80 -3.07 -4.97
N ILE A 390 -11.41 -3.27 -6.14
CA ILE A 390 -12.16 -4.51 -6.43
C ILE A 390 -11.23 -5.72 -6.32
N ALA A 391 -10.03 -5.64 -6.91
CA ALA A 391 -9.03 -6.71 -6.80
C ALA A 391 -8.64 -6.98 -5.36
N GLN A 392 -8.32 -5.94 -4.59
CA GLN A 392 -7.91 -6.03 -3.19
C GLN A 392 -9.01 -6.59 -2.27
N THR A 393 -10.29 -6.29 -2.56
CA THR A 393 -11.42 -6.84 -1.80
C THR A 393 -11.70 -8.30 -2.18
N ALA A 394 -11.70 -8.62 -3.47
CA ALA A 394 -12.03 -9.96 -3.95
C ALA A 394 -10.93 -11.00 -3.64
N THR A 395 -9.66 -10.58 -3.68
CA THR A 395 -8.53 -11.52 -3.59
C THR A 395 -8.46 -12.30 -2.29
N PRO A 396 -8.52 -11.70 -1.08
CA PRO A 396 -8.43 -12.47 0.17
C PRO A 396 -9.53 -13.52 0.26
N ILE A 397 -10.72 -13.22 -0.23
CA ILE A 397 -11.86 -14.15 -0.25
C ILE A 397 -11.58 -15.30 -1.23
N LEU A 398 -11.22 -14.98 -2.47
CA LEU A 398 -11.01 -15.97 -3.53
C LEU A 398 -9.84 -16.90 -3.22
N VAL A 399 -8.68 -16.34 -2.83
CA VAL A 399 -7.52 -17.16 -2.52
C VAL A 399 -7.74 -17.95 -1.22
N GLY A 400 -8.43 -17.36 -0.23
CA GLY A 400 -8.84 -18.06 0.99
C GLY A 400 -9.72 -19.27 0.68
N LEU A 401 -10.72 -19.15 -0.20
CA LEU A 401 -11.54 -20.25 -0.68
C LEU A 401 -10.72 -21.34 -1.38
N ILE A 402 -9.85 -20.96 -2.31
CA ILE A 402 -9.00 -21.90 -3.04
C ILE A 402 -8.11 -22.69 -2.07
N MET A 403 -7.52 -22.02 -1.08
CA MET A 403 -6.67 -22.66 -0.07
C MET A 403 -7.45 -23.56 0.89
N SER A 404 -8.67 -23.19 1.26
CA SER A 404 -9.50 -23.95 2.20
C SER A 404 -10.02 -25.28 1.64
N PHE A 405 -10.32 -25.33 0.35
CA PHE A 405 -10.91 -26.51 -0.30
C PHE A 405 -9.91 -27.35 -1.08
N ASN A 406 -8.62 -27.14 -0.88
CA ASN A 406 -7.56 -27.89 -1.54
C ASN A 406 -6.55 -28.43 -0.52
N ASP A 407 -6.18 -29.70 -0.62
CA ASP A 407 -5.22 -30.35 0.29
C ASP A 407 -3.82 -29.71 0.29
N ALA A 408 -3.48 -28.93 -0.73
CA ALA A 408 -2.25 -28.16 -0.75
C ALA A 408 -2.29 -26.90 0.15
N GLY A 409 -3.49 -26.44 0.54
CA GLY A 409 -3.67 -25.33 1.49
C GLY A 409 -2.87 -24.09 1.12
N LEU A 410 -2.19 -23.52 2.12
CA LEU A 410 -1.37 -22.29 1.97
C LEU A 410 -0.27 -22.36 0.91
N LYS A 411 0.17 -23.57 0.48
CA LYS A 411 1.17 -23.71 -0.59
C LYS A 411 0.67 -23.17 -1.93
N LEU A 412 -0.66 -23.07 -2.12
CA LEU A 412 -1.25 -22.49 -3.31
C LEU A 412 -1.12 -20.97 -3.40
N LEU A 413 -0.72 -20.29 -2.32
CA LEU A 413 -0.58 -18.83 -2.30
C LEU A 413 0.24 -18.28 -3.46
N TYR A 414 1.47 -18.76 -3.61
CA TYR A 414 2.37 -18.29 -4.66
C TYR A 414 1.99 -18.83 -6.05
N ILE A 415 1.30 -19.98 -6.15
CA ILE A 415 0.75 -20.47 -7.42
C ILE A 415 -0.39 -19.58 -7.90
N TYR A 416 -1.32 -19.23 -7.02
CA TYR A 416 -2.40 -18.29 -7.33
C TYR A 416 -1.85 -16.92 -7.79
N SER A 417 -0.87 -16.40 -7.03
CA SER A 417 -0.22 -15.14 -7.35
C SER A 417 0.53 -15.20 -8.68
N LEU A 418 1.16 -16.32 -9.01
CA LEU A 418 1.83 -16.54 -10.29
C LEU A 418 0.83 -16.54 -11.46
N ILE A 419 -0.26 -17.28 -11.34
CA ILE A 419 -1.28 -17.37 -12.39
C ILE A 419 -1.87 -15.99 -12.67
N THR A 420 -2.28 -15.27 -11.63
CA THR A 420 -2.86 -13.93 -11.78
C THR A 420 -1.83 -12.92 -12.31
N MET A 421 -0.55 -13.03 -11.94
CA MET A 421 0.51 -12.18 -12.48
C MET A 421 0.83 -12.49 -13.95
N ILE A 422 0.78 -13.76 -14.36
CA ILE A 422 0.90 -14.15 -15.78
C ILE A 422 -0.27 -13.57 -16.58
N LEU A 423 -1.50 -13.66 -16.07
CA LEU A 423 -2.66 -13.06 -16.72
C LEU A 423 -2.48 -11.54 -16.86
N ALA A 424 -1.98 -10.86 -15.83
CA ALA A 424 -1.66 -9.44 -15.90
C ALA A 424 -0.65 -9.14 -17.02
N LEU A 425 0.44 -9.91 -17.09
CA LEU A 425 1.47 -9.76 -18.13
C LEU A 425 0.90 -9.98 -19.54
N VAL A 426 0.18 -11.09 -19.74
CA VAL A 426 -0.43 -11.42 -21.04
C VAL A 426 -1.40 -10.32 -21.49
N VAL A 427 -2.30 -9.89 -20.62
CA VAL A 427 -3.26 -8.81 -20.93
C VAL A 427 -2.50 -7.51 -21.23
N PHE A 428 -1.49 -7.17 -20.44
CA PHE A 428 -0.74 -5.93 -20.61
C PHE A 428 0.09 -5.88 -21.88
N MET A 429 0.48 -7.01 -22.47
CA MET A 429 1.17 -7.06 -23.76
C MET A 429 0.34 -6.44 -24.90
N PHE A 430 -0.98 -6.48 -24.83
CA PHE A 430 -1.90 -5.89 -25.82
C PHE A 430 -2.05 -4.37 -25.67
N VAL A 431 -1.52 -3.77 -24.62
CA VAL A 431 -1.55 -2.31 -24.42
C VAL A 431 -0.75 -1.61 -25.51
N VAL A 432 -1.31 -0.54 -26.07
CA VAL A 432 -0.65 0.30 -27.08
C VAL A 432 -0.20 1.60 -26.41
N GLU A 433 1.12 1.82 -26.34
CA GLU A 433 1.67 3.07 -25.83
C GLU A 433 1.71 4.14 -26.92
N ARG A 434 1.09 5.30 -26.66
CA ARG A 434 1.26 6.49 -27.50
C ARG A 434 2.54 7.21 -27.08
N ARG A 435 3.62 7.06 -27.83
CA ARG A 435 4.84 7.85 -27.66
C ARG A 435 4.65 9.21 -28.34
N ASP A 436 4.46 10.25 -27.58
CA ASP A 436 4.69 11.63 -28.03
C ASP A 436 6.20 11.86 -28.09
N LEU A 437 6.80 11.59 -29.26
CA LEU A 437 8.25 11.71 -29.52
C LEU A 437 8.75 13.18 -29.40
N ASN A 438 7.82 14.16 -29.35
CA ASN A 438 8.14 15.59 -29.37
C ASN A 438 8.16 16.28 -28.00
N LYS A 439 7.87 15.58 -26.89
CA LYS A 439 8.04 16.18 -25.56
C LYS A 439 9.53 16.30 -25.24
N LYS A 440 10.07 17.54 -25.23
CA LYS A 440 11.34 17.86 -24.56
C LYS A 440 11.28 17.28 -23.16
N LYS A 441 12.17 16.31 -22.87
CA LYS A 441 12.28 15.63 -21.60
C LYS A 441 12.74 16.64 -20.54
N GLU A 442 11.84 17.15 -19.72
CA GLU A 442 12.22 17.77 -18.46
C GLU A 442 12.85 16.68 -17.57
N LYS A 443 14.04 16.95 -17.04
CA LYS A 443 14.67 16.07 -16.06
C LYS A 443 13.87 16.19 -14.76
N LYS A 444 12.99 15.24 -14.48
CA LYS A 444 12.35 15.13 -13.18
C LYS A 444 13.40 14.85 -12.10
N GLY A 445 13.28 15.52 -10.96
CA GLY A 445 14.11 15.25 -9.79
C GLY A 445 13.81 13.87 -9.19
N ILE A 446 14.76 13.33 -8.40
CA ILE A 446 14.61 12.02 -7.74
C ILE A 446 13.34 11.98 -6.88
N LEU A 447 13.06 13.05 -6.11
CA LEU A 447 11.88 13.13 -5.23
C LEU A 447 10.56 13.26 -6.00
N GLU A 448 10.56 13.83 -7.19
CA GLU A 448 9.40 13.93 -8.05
C GLU A 448 8.97 12.57 -8.63
N ASN A 449 9.95 11.71 -8.87
CA ASN A 449 9.70 10.33 -9.28
C ASN A 449 9.15 9.45 -8.15
N LEU A 450 9.49 9.77 -6.88
CA LEU A 450 8.90 9.10 -5.70
C LEU A 450 7.43 9.49 -5.48
N GLY A 451 6.99 10.64 -5.97
CA GLY A 451 5.62 11.12 -5.85
C GLY A 451 4.61 10.44 -6.79
N ASP A 452 5.08 9.77 -7.83
CA ASP A 452 4.22 9.02 -8.76
C ASP A 452 3.77 7.65 -8.17
N LEU A 453 3.86 7.47 -6.84
CA LEU A 453 3.63 6.22 -6.10
C LEU A 453 2.21 6.03 -5.53
N ASP A 454 1.27 6.91 -5.77
CA ASP A 454 -0.13 6.81 -5.33
C ASP A 454 -1.02 5.96 -6.23
#